data_f01aea89c14b210e296fc278a2bc9e57
#
_entry.id   f01aea89c14b210e296fc278a2bc9e57
#
_cell.length_a   1.000
_cell.length_b   1.000
_cell.length_c   1.000
_cell.angle_alpha   90.00
_cell.angle_beta   90.00
_cell.angle_gamma   90.00
#
_symmetry.space_group_name_H-M   'P 1'
#
loop_
_entity.id
_entity.type
_entity.pdbx_description
1 polymer ?
#
loop_
_entity_poly.entity_id
_entity_poly.type
_entity_poly.pdbx_seq_one_letter_code
_entity_poly.pdbx_strand_id
1 'polypeptide(L)'
;MTNIFDTHAHYSSRQFDADRAALLKALPAGGVVGVLECATHSGDAVRVLELAHSAPYFHAAIGIHPESLIEEDAATVAVYHGDWRAELAAMRPLFEDKSVAAVGEIGLDHHW
;
A
#
# COMPACT_ATOMS: atom_id res chain seq x y z
N MET A 1 -9.63 23.97 1.64
CA MET A 1 -8.19 23.69 1.48
C MET A 1 -7.97 23.07 0.10
N THR A 2 -6.92 23.41 -0.58
CA THR A 2 -6.61 22.91 -1.93
C THR A 2 -5.15 22.45 -2.02
N ASN A 3 -4.84 21.68 -3.07
CA ASN A 3 -3.50 21.19 -3.33
C ASN A 3 -2.92 20.35 -2.17
N ILE A 4 -3.76 19.45 -1.65
CA ILE A 4 -3.35 18.52 -0.60
C ILE A 4 -2.76 17.28 -1.26
N PHE A 5 -1.57 16.88 -0.82
CA PHE A 5 -1.01 15.58 -1.15
C PHE A 5 -0.97 14.71 0.11
N ASP A 6 -1.69 13.60 0.11
CA ASP A 6 -1.66 12.63 1.21
C ASP A 6 -0.51 11.66 0.97
N THR A 7 0.55 11.80 1.74
CA THR A 7 1.80 11.04 1.54
C THR A 7 1.80 9.68 2.24
N HIS A 8 0.74 9.31 2.94
CA HIS A 8 0.66 8.03 3.62
C HIS A 8 -0.79 7.64 3.85
N ALA A 9 -1.32 6.79 2.99
CA ALA A 9 -2.72 6.39 3.03
C ALA A 9 -2.89 4.89 2.86
N HIS A 10 -4.01 4.39 3.36
CA HIS A 10 -4.41 2.98 3.29
C HIS A 10 -5.88 2.85 2.87
N TYR A 11 -6.27 3.51 1.79
CA TYR A 11 -7.64 3.43 1.26
C TYR A 11 -7.99 2.04 0.71
N SER A 12 -6.98 1.20 0.47
CA SER A 12 -7.18 -0.22 0.12
C SER A 12 -7.61 -1.08 1.30
N SER A 13 -7.53 -0.58 2.53
CA SER A 13 -7.95 -1.28 3.73
C SER A 13 -9.42 -1.69 3.66
N ARG A 14 -9.73 -2.87 4.22
CA ARG A 14 -11.10 -3.42 4.26
C ARG A 14 -12.11 -2.51 4.96
N GLN A 15 -11.65 -1.65 5.87
CA GLN A 15 -12.53 -0.69 6.53
C GLN A 15 -13.21 0.28 5.55
N PHE A 16 -12.67 0.44 4.34
CA PHE A 16 -13.24 1.28 3.29
C PHE A 16 -14.06 0.51 2.25
N ASP A 17 -14.23 -0.81 2.39
CA ASP A 17 -14.87 -1.62 1.36
C ASP A 17 -16.28 -1.13 1.00
N ALA A 18 -17.04 -0.62 1.97
CA ALA A 18 -18.41 -0.19 1.77
C ALA A 18 -18.52 1.13 0.98
N ASP A 19 -17.56 2.03 1.11
CA ASP A 19 -17.66 3.40 0.60
C ASP A 19 -16.45 3.89 -0.18
N ARG A 20 -15.48 3.03 -0.44
CA ARG A 20 -14.22 3.38 -1.12
C ARG A 20 -14.46 4.11 -2.43
N ALA A 21 -15.33 3.60 -3.29
CA ALA A 21 -15.59 4.21 -4.60
C ALA A 21 -16.13 5.64 -4.48
N ALA A 22 -17.04 5.87 -3.55
CA ALA A 22 -17.59 7.20 -3.28
C ALA A 22 -16.51 8.13 -2.70
N LEU A 23 -15.70 7.62 -1.79
CA LEU A 23 -14.60 8.38 -1.16
C LEU A 23 -13.57 8.82 -2.21
N LEU A 24 -13.11 7.90 -3.06
CA LEU A 24 -12.13 8.22 -4.10
C LEU A 24 -12.64 9.28 -5.09
N LYS A 25 -13.95 9.31 -5.32
CA LYS A 25 -14.58 10.32 -6.14
C LYS A 25 -14.62 11.69 -5.45
N ALA A 26 -14.79 11.70 -4.13
CA ALA A 26 -14.92 12.90 -3.33
C ALA A 26 -13.59 13.58 -3.01
N LEU A 27 -12.48 12.84 -2.92
CA LEU A 27 -11.18 13.37 -2.53
C LEU A 27 -10.70 14.55 -3.40
N PRO A 28 -10.73 14.46 -4.74
CA PRO A 28 -10.31 15.59 -5.57
C PRO A 28 -11.17 16.84 -5.37
N ALA A 29 -12.49 16.67 -5.19
CA ALA A 29 -13.40 17.77 -4.92
C ALA A 29 -13.10 18.44 -3.57
N GLY A 30 -12.55 17.68 -2.61
CA GLY A 30 -12.10 18.19 -1.31
C GLY A 30 -10.71 18.83 -1.33
N GLY A 31 -10.04 18.86 -2.47
CA GLY A 31 -8.73 19.51 -2.62
C GLY A 31 -7.54 18.55 -2.64
N VAL A 32 -7.77 17.25 -2.64
CA VAL A 32 -6.70 16.25 -2.72
C VAL A 32 -6.24 16.12 -4.17
N VAL A 33 -4.96 16.40 -4.42
CA VAL A 33 -4.37 16.35 -5.76
C VAL A 33 -3.48 15.12 -5.98
N GLY A 34 -3.10 14.42 -4.92
CA GLY A 34 -2.32 13.22 -5.00
C GLY A 34 -2.39 12.41 -3.72
N VAL A 35 -2.25 11.11 -3.85
CA VAL A 35 -2.21 10.16 -2.73
C VAL A 35 -1.08 9.17 -2.95
N LEU A 36 -0.30 8.89 -1.92
CA LEU A 36 0.61 7.77 -1.87
C LEU A 36 -0.03 6.66 -1.04
N GLU A 37 -0.54 5.66 -1.71
CA GLU A 37 -1.15 4.46 -1.10
C GLU A 37 -0.05 3.48 -0.71
N CYS A 38 -0.02 3.05 0.54
CA CYS A 38 1.08 2.26 1.09
C CYS A 38 0.66 0.81 1.35
N ALA A 39 1.49 -0.12 0.89
CA ALA A 39 1.36 -1.55 1.18
C ALA A 39 2.19 -1.93 2.41
N THR A 40 1.83 -3.02 3.05
CA THR A 40 2.52 -3.53 4.25
C THR A 40 3.19 -4.88 4.01
N HIS A 41 2.79 -5.62 2.99
CA HIS A 41 3.38 -6.90 2.58
C HIS A 41 2.97 -7.23 1.14
N SER A 42 3.48 -8.34 0.61
CA SER A 42 3.17 -8.74 -0.78
C SER A 42 1.68 -8.99 -1.03
N GLY A 43 0.95 -9.43 0.00
CA GLY A 43 -0.47 -9.75 -0.14
C GLY A 43 -1.34 -8.51 -0.38
N ASP A 44 -1.07 -7.40 0.29
CA ASP A 44 -1.83 -6.16 0.08
C ASP A 44 -1.23 -5.28 -1.02
N ALA A 45 0.01 -5.53 -1.44
CA ALA A 45 0.64 -4.79 -2.54
C ALA A 45 -0.19 -4.87 -3.84
N VAL A 46 -0.78 -6.02 -4.12
CA VAL A 46 -1.63 -6.20 -5.31
C VAL A 46 -2.84 -5.27 -5.26
N ARG A 47 -3.51 -5.17 -4.11
CA ARG A 47 -4.66 -4.26 -3.93
C ARG A 47 -4.25 -2.80 -4.02
N VAL A 48 -3.09 -2.46 -3.48
CA VAL A 48 -2.53 -1.10 -3.58
C VAL A 48 -2.30 -0.73 -5.05
N LEU A 49 -1.72 -1.63 -5.83
CA LEU A 49 -1.50 -1.40 -7.27
C LEU A 49 -2.81 -1.30 -8.05
N GLU A 50 -3.79 -2.17 -7.78
CA GLU A 50 -5.11 -2.09 -8.39
C GLU A 50 -5.77 -0.75 -8.12
N LEU A 51 -5.68 -0.26 -6.89
CA LEU A 51 -6.23 1.03 -6.50
C LEU A 51 -5.51 2.18 -7.20
N ALA A 52 -4.18 2.13 -7.26
CA ALA A 52 -3.39 3.12 -7.97
C ALA A 52 -3.71 3.18 -9.47
N HIS A 53 -4.01 2.03 -10.09
CA HIS A 53 -4.44 1.98 -11.49
C HIS A 53 -5.84 2.54 -11.70
N SER A 54 -6.71 2.50 -10.68
CA SER A 54 -8.09 2.94 -10.78
C SER A 54 -8.27 4.45 -10.68
N ALA A 55 -7.27 5.18 -10.17
CA ALA A 55 -7.38 6.61 -9.93
C ALA A 55 -6.06 7.31 -10.35
N PRO A 56 -6.12 8.26 -11.31
CA PRO A 56 -4.91 8.87 -11.88
C PRO A 56 -4.11 9.70 -10.89
N TYR A 57 -4.69 10.12 -9.78
CA TYR A 57 -4.00 10.89 -8.74
C TYR A 57 -3.40 9.99 -7.64
N PHE A 58 -3.57 8.68 -7.73
CA PHE A 58 -2.95 7.72 -6.82
C PHE A 58 -1.58 7.26 -7.32
N HIS A 59 -0.67 7.11 -6.37
CA HIS A 59 0.65 6.51 -6.53
C HIS A 59 0.79 5.41 -5.49
N ALA A 60 1.65 4.44 -5.73
CA ALA A 60 1.86 3.31 -4.84
C ALA A 60 3.23 3.37 -4.17
N ALA A 61 3.26 2.98 -2.91
CA ALA A 61 4.47 2.55 -2.22
C ALA A 61 4.31 1.08 -1.86
N ILE A 62 5.29 0.26 -2.16
CA ILE A 62 5.27 -1.16 -1.82
C ILE A 62 6.52 -1.55 -1.04
N GLY A 63 6.37 -2.46 -0.09
CA GLY A 63 7.42 -2.89 0.81
C GLY A 63 6.91 -3.93 1.80
N ILE A 64 7.73 -4.25 2.79
CA ILE A 64 7.36 -5.17 3.87
C ILE A 64 7.49 -4.41 5.19
N HIS A 65 6.36 -4.15 5.82
CA HIS A 65 6.29 -3.50 7.13
C HIS A 65 6.84 -4.44 8.20
N PRO A 66 7.57 -3.95 9.21
CA PRO A 66 8.14 -4.81 10.24
C PRO A 66 7.10 -5.62 11.03
N GLU A 67 5.90 -5.08 11.27
CA GLU A 67 4.82 -5.85 11.93
C GLU A 67 4.34 -7.03 11.08
N SER A 68 4.49 -7.01 9.77
CA SER A 68 4.11 -8.13 8.91
C SER A 68 4.89 -9.41 9.22
N LEU A 69 6.01 -9.31 9.92
CA LEU A 69 6.77 -10.47 10.39
C LEU A 69 6.08 -11.23 11.54
N ILE A 70 5.12 -10.61 12.21
CA ILE A 70 4.41 -11.19 13.36
C ILE A 70 2.89 -11.31 13.15
N GLU A 71 2.33 -10.68 12.12
CA GLU A 71 0.91 -10.78 11.79
C GLU A 71 0.62 -12.08 11.04
N GLU A 72 -0.20 -12.94 11.63
CA GLU A 72 -0.51 -14.27 11.07
C GLU A 72 -1.15 -14.21 9.69
N ASP A 73 -1.96 -13.17 9.42
CA ASP A 73 -2.65 -12.99 8.14
C ASP A 73 -1.79 -12.30 7.08
N ALA A 74 -0.66 -11.70 7.47
CA ALA A 74 0.23 -11.10 6.50
C ALA A 74 0.88 -12.18 5.63
N ALA A 75 1.05 -11.91 4.34
CA ALA A 75 1.68 -12.85 3.42
C ALA A 75 3.10 -13.25 3.90
N THR A 76 3.80 -12.35 4.56
CA THR A 76 5.12 -12.58 5.14
C THR A 76 5.14 -13.80 6.06
N VAL A 77 4.11 -13.96 6.88
CA VAL A 77 3.94 -15.12 7.77
C VAL A 77 3.20 -16.25 7.07
N ALA A 78 2.01 -15.95 6.53
CA ALA A 78 1.09 -16.97 6.00
C ALA A 78 1.62 -17.69 4.76
N VAL A 79 2.36 -16.99 3.90
CA VAL A 79 2.86 -17.54 2.63
C VAL A 79 4.37 -17.82 2.69
N TYR A 80 5.13 -16.87 3.22
CA TYR A 80 6.60 -16.93 3.20
C TYR A 80 7.23 -17.41 4.49
N HIS A 81 6.43 -17.71 5.52
CA HIS A 81 6.89 -18.25 6.81
C HIS A 81 8.02 -17.43 7.45
N GLY A 82 7.94 -16.11 7.30
CA GLY A 82 8.94 -15.17 7.83
C GLY A 82 10.16 -14.98 6.93
N ASP A 83 10.22 -15.66 5.81
CA ASP A 83 11.31 -15.46 4.83
C ASP A 83 11.04 -14.22 3.98
N TRP A 84 11.31 -13.06 4.57
CA TRP A 84 11.09 -11.76 3.91
C TRP A 84 11.98 -11.58 2.68
N ARG A 85 13.12 -12.25 2.60
CA ARG A 85 13.99 -12.20 1.41
C ARG A 85 13.32 -12.86 0.21
N ALA A 86 12.71 -14.02 0.42
CA ALA A 86 11.95 -14.71 -0.62
C ALA A 86 10.73 -13.89 -1.04
N GLU A 87 10.01 -13.29 -0.08
CA GLU A 87 8.90 -12.40 -0.36
C GLU A 87 9.32 -11.18 -1.18
N LEU A 88 10.39 -10.51 -0.78
CA LEU A 88 10.92 -9.36 -1.49
C LEU A 88 11.33 -9.71 -2.91
N ALA A 89 11.97 -10.87 -3.11
CA ALA A 89 12.32 -11.36 -4.44
C ALA A 89 11.08 -11.58 -5.31
N ALA A 90 10.01 -12.12 -4.73
CA ALA A 90 8.72 -12.30 -5.42
C ALA A 90 8.04 -10.96 -5.75
N MET A 91 8.22 -9.94 -4.92
CA MET A 91 7.68 -8.59 -5.14
C MET A 91 8.45 -7.80 -6.20
N ARG A 92 9.65 -8.21 -6.53
CA ARG A 92 10.56 -7.45 -7.41
C ARG A 92 9.90 -6.98 -8.72
N PRO A 93 9.15 -7.82 -9.46
CA PRO A 93 8.47 -7.37 -10.68
C PRO A 93 7.45 -6.26 -10.44
N LEU A 94 6.85 -6.20 -9.27
CA LEU A 94 5.85 -5.18 -8.92
C LEU A 94 6.46 -3.77 -8.86
N PHE A 95 7.75 -3.65 -8.52
CA PHE A 95 8.45 -2.37 -8.49
C PHE A 95 8.63 -1.74 -9.87
N GLU A 96 8.44 -2.51 -10.94
CA GLU A 96 8.49 -2.00 -12.31
C GLU A 96 7.18 -1.34 -12.76
N ASP A 97 6.11 -1.50 -11.98
CA ASP A 97 4.84 -0.85 -12.25
C ASP A 97 4.99 0.67 -12.18
N LYS A 98 4.45 1.35 -13.20
CA LYS A 98 4.58 2.81 -13.34
C LYS A 98 3.94 3.59 -12.20
N SER A 99 2.97 3.01 -11.50
CA SER A 99 2.31 3.65 -10.36
C SER A 99 3.17 3.63 -9.10
N VAL A 100 4.20 2.78 -9.04
CA VAL A 100 5.10 2.70 -7.89
C VAL A 100 6.04 3.89 -7.87
N ALA A 101 5.87 4.75 -6.89
CA ALA A 101 6.66 5.97 -6.72
C ALA A 101 7.65 5.89 -5.56
N ALA A 102 7.49 4.93 -4.65
CA ALA A 102 8.29 4.82 -3.44
C ALA A 102 8.40 3.37 -2.96
N VAL A 103 9.39 3.12 -2.11
CA VAL A 103 9.52 1.89 -1.33
C VAL A 103 8.95 2.15 0.07
N GLY A 104 7.96 1.39 0.47
CA GLY A 104 7.28 1.51 1.76
C GLY A 104 6.06 0.55 1.83
N GLU A 105 5.61 0.16 2.99
CA GLU A 105 6.26 0.54 4.23
C GLU A 105 7.44 -0.37 4.50
N ILE A 106 8.45 0.16 5.14
CA ILE A 106 9.67 -0.56 5.52
C ILE A 106 10.15 -0.05 6.86
N GLY A 107 11.09 -0.73 7.46
CA GLY A 107 11.78 -0.25 8.66
C GLY A 107 11.97 -1.34 9.70
N LEU A 108 12.36 -0.88 10.87
CA LEU A 108 12.55 -1.71 12.05
C LEU A 108 11.56 -1.24 13.13
N ASP A 109 11.00 -2.19 13.83
CA ASP A 109 10.11 -1.91 14.96
C ASP A 109 10.67 -2.57 16.21
N HIS A 110 11.05 -1.74 17.17
CA HIS A 110 11.61 -2.20 18.45
C HIS A 110 10.56 -2.32 19.54
N HIS A 111 9.28 -2.13 19.21
CA HIS A 111 8.17 -2.28 20.16
C HIS A 111 7.95 -3.74 20.56
N TRP A 112 8.17 -4.64 19.64
CA TRP A 112 7.94 -6.08 19.79
C TRP A 112 9.22 -6.87 20.21
#